data_6d0cb137a5ef2d6d97fd499f4a776fac
#
_entry.id   6d0cb137a5ef2d6d97fd499f4a776fac
#
_cell.length_a   1.000
_cell.length_b   1.000
_cell.length_c   1.000
_cell.angle_alpha   90.00
_cell.angle_beta   90.00
_cell.angle_gamma   90.00
#
_symmetry.space_group_name_H-M   'P 1'
#
loop_
_entity.id
_entity.type
_entity.pdbx_description
1 polymer ?
#
loop_
_entity_poly.entity_id
_entity_poly.type
_entity_poly.pdbx_seq_one_letter_code
_entity_poly.pdbx_strand_id
1 'polypeptide(L)'
;MRYKGKVYRPPSEAYSLIVQVTYGCSHNRCAFCDMYDDKHFAMRPMDEIWEDFELARRVYRRVERVFLADGDALMRRTSDLVEILGLVYGLFPECQRVTCYASPTSLQIKSEDELRLLRSKGLQMVYMGLESGCDAVLEKMQKGHTAAEIVAAGQKARRCGLALSVTAISGLGSVAHWREHAADTARAVSEMKPDYLGLLTLMVEPGTPLEAWVREGSFTLLSPLEVLKETELFLQHVDSEGTVFRANHASNYLTLKGTLNGDREALLAQIAAALDGRRDLKPEFLRAL
;
A
#
# COMPACT_ATOMS: atom_id res chain seq x y z
N MET A 1 -14.82 10.37 -17.83
CA MET A 1 -14.35 9.18 -17.08
C MET A 1 -15.44 8.70 -16.17
N ARG A 2 -15.65 7.41 -16.08
CA ARG A 2 -16.69 6.78 -15.27
C ARG A 2 -16.05 6.07 -14.11
N TYR A 3 -16.44 6.45 -12.89
CA TYR A 3 -16.03 5.75 -11.68
C TYR A 3 -17.22 5.03 -11.06
N LYS A 4 -17.00 3.79 -10.61
CA LYS A 4 -17.97 3.01 -9.85
C LYS A 4 -17.55 3.01 -8.39
N GLY A 5 -18.39 3.58 -7.52
CA GLY A 5 -18.11 3.70 -6.10
C GLY A 5 -16.93 4.61 -5.76
N LYS A 6 -16.46 4.53 -4.53
CA LYS A 6 -15.27 5.26 -4.06
C LYS A 6 -14.02 4.74 -4.77
N VAL A 7 -13.10 5.63 -5.12
CA VAL A 7 -11.83 5.29 -5.76
C VAL A 7 -10.69 5.70 -4.85
N TYR A 8 -9.86 4.75 -4.48
CA TYR A 8 -8.72 4.95 -3.61
C TYR A 8 -7.42 4.95 -4.41
N ARG A 9 -6.47 5.72 -3.96
CA ARG A 9 -5.13 5.82 -4.55
C ARG A 9 -4.08 6.08 -3.48
N PRO A 10 -2.83 5.66 -3.69
CA PRO A 10 -1.73 6.08 -2.83
C PRO A 10 -1.54 7.61 -2.89
N PRO A 11 -1.12 8.28 -1.80
CA PRO A 11 -0.86 9.73 -1.83
C PRO A 11 0.12 10.17 -2.92
N SER A 12 1.09 9.32 -3.27
CA SER A 12 2.06 9.57 -4.35
C SER A 12 1.44 9.62 -5.75
N GLU A 13 0.21 9.13 -5.91
CA GLU A 13 -0.58 9.14 -7.16
C GLU A 13 -1.61 10.28 -7.20
N ALA A 14 -1.49 11.28 -6.32
CA ALA A 14 -2.41 12.42 -6.26
C ALA A 14 -2.58 13.17 -7.58
N TYR A 15 -1.54 13.21 -8.40
CA TYR A 15 -1.50 13.89 -9.69
C TYR A 15 -1.54 12.94 -10.89
N SER A 16 -1.82 11.68 -10.67
CA SER A 16 -1.94 10.67 -11.74
C SER A 16 -3.34 10.68 -12.33
N LEU A 17 -3.45 10.42 -13.62
CA LEU A 17 -4.72 10.02 -14.21
C LEU A 17 -5.10 8.67 -13.64
N ILE A 18 -6.23 8.58 -12.96
CA ILE A 18 -6.71 7.35 -12.34
C ILE A 18 -7.73 6.72 -13.27
N VAL A 19 -7.52 5.46 -13.63
CA VAL A 19 -8.48 4.69 -14.42
C VAL A 19 -8.74 3.36 -13.72
N GLN A 20 -10.01 3.09 -13.38
CA GLN A 20 -10.40 1.78 -12.87
C GLN A 20 -10.29 0.76 -13.99
N VAL A 21 -9.48 -0.27 -13.79
CA VAL A 21 -9.35 -1.41 -14.71
C VAL A 21 -9.94 -2.68 -14.10
N THR A 22 -10.13 -2.68 -12.79
CA THR A 22 -10.92 -3.63 -12.01
C THR A 22 -11.90 -2.84 -11.13
N TYR A 23 -12.87 -3.52 -10.56
CA TYR A 23 -13.70 -3.01 -9.48
C TYR A 23 -13.37 -3.77 -8.20
N GLY A 24 -13.26 -3.05 -7.08
CA GLY A 24 -13.05 -3.66 -5.77
C GLY A 24 -11.66 -4.28 -5.55
N CYS A 25 -11.55 -5.09 -4.52
CA CYS A 25 -10.34 -5.83 -4.15
C CYS A 25 -10.59 -7.33 -4.30
N SER A 26 -9.62 -8.08 -4.88
CA SER A 26 -9.74 -9.52 -5.10
C SER A 26 -9.85 -10.34 -3.81
N HIS A 27 -9.27 -9.84 -2.72
CA HIS A 27 -9.34 -10.47 -1.40
C HIS A 27 -10.56 -9.96 -0.60
N ASN A 28 -10.70 -8.67 -0.40
CA ASN A 28 -11.79 -7.93 0.26
C ASN A 28 -12.31 -8.55 1.58
N ARG A 29 -11.41 -9.06 2.43
CA ARG A 29 -11.77 -9.73 3.71
C ARG A 29 -10.94 -9.23 4.90
N CYS A 30 -10.02 -8.28 4.68
CA CYS A 30 -9.19 -7.77 5.75
C CYS A 30 -10.06 -7.14 6.84
N ALA A 31 -9.91 -7.58 8.09
CA ALA A 31 -10.77 -7.20 9.21
C ALA A 31 -10.72 -5.69 9.57
N PHE A 32 -9.74 -4.96 9.06
CA PHE A 32 -9.53 -3.53 9.30
C PHE A 32 -9.92 -2.63 8.12
N CYS A 33 -10.31 -3.20 6.97
CA CYS A 33 -10.44 -2.45 5.72
C CYS A 33 -11.89 -2.44 5.23
N ASP A 34 -12.41 -1.25 4.95
CA ASP A 34 -13.74 -0.98 4.38
C ASP A 34 -13.68 -0.44 2.94
N MET A 35 -12.47 -0.24 2.38
CA MET A 35 -12.25 0.52 1.14
C MET A 35 -13.11 0.04 -0.04
N TYR A 36 -13.46 -1.23 -0.08
CA TYR A 36 -14.17 -1.83 -1.23
C TYR A 36 -15.43 -2.59 -0.83
N ASP A 37 -16.02 -2.30 0.34
CA ASP A 37 -17.24 -2.96 0.81
C ASP A 37 -18.46 -2.63 -0.07
N ASP A 38 -18.41 -1.48 -0.77
CA ASP A 38 -19.44 -1.05 -1.72
C ASP A 38 -19.32 -1.72 -3.10
N LYS A 39 -18.32 -2.58 -3.32
CA LYS A 39 -18.03 -3.18 -4.63
C LYS A 39 -17.70 -4.67 -4.56
N HIS A 40 -18.30 -5.44 -5.46
CA HIS A 40 -17.81 -6.79 -5.74
C HIS A 40 -16.63 -6.75 -6.70
N PHE A 41 -15.63 -7.60 -6.44
CA PHE A 41 -14.47 -7.71 -7.33
C PHE A 41 -14.91 -8.17 -8.73
N ALA A 42 -14.51 -7.42 -9.75
CA ALA A 42 -14.76 -7.75 -11.15
C ALA A 42 -13.73 -7.11 -12.07
N MET A 43 -13.51 -7.75 -13.22
CA MET A 43 -12.76 -7.14 -14.33
C MET A 43 -13.65 -6.13 -15.05
N ARG A 44 -13.18 -4.91 -15.21
CA ARG A 44 -13.91 -3.91 -15.98
C ARG A 44 -13.85 -4.25 -17.48
N PRO A 45 -14.93 -4.08 -18.26
CA PRO A 45 -14.91 -4.27 -19.73
C PRO A 45 -13.84 -3.42 -20.40
N MET A 46 -13.17 -4.00 -21.40
CA MET A 46 -12.06 -3.32 -22.10
C MET A 46 -12.52 -2.11 -22.89
N ASP A 47 -13.66 -2.20 -23.56
CA ASP A 47 -14.29 -1.10 -24.31
C ASP A 47 -14.55 0.13 -23.44
N GLU A 48 -15.04 -0.08 -22.20
CA GLU A 48 -15.22 1.02 -21.25
C GLU A 48 -13.88 1.66 -20.83
N ILE A 49 -12.83 0.86 -20.70
CA ILE A 49 -11.47 1.36 -20.36
C ILE A 49 -10.94 2.19 -21.53
N TRP A 50 -11.11 1.71 -22.75
CA TRP A 50 -10.74 2.43 -23.98
C TRP A 50 -11.43 3.80 -24.05
N GLU A 51 -12.76 3.83 -23.91
CA GLU A 51 -13.53 5.07 -23.94
C GLU A 51 -13.07 6.08 -22.88
N ASP A 52 -12.74 5.61 -21.68
CA ASP A 52 -12.27 6.49 -20.61
C ASP A 52 -10.89 7.09 -20.91
N PHE A 53 -9.96 6.33 -21.50
CA PHE A 53 -8.66 6.87 -21.90
C PHE A 53 -8.79 7.86 -23.07
N GLU A 54 -9.63 7.58 -24.07
CA GLU A 54 -9.91 8.52 -25.15
C GLU A 54 -10.55 9.81 -24.63
N LEU A 55 -11.53 9.69 -23.73
CA LEU A 55 -12.16 10.84 -23.10
C LEU A 55 -11.15 11.66 -22.29
N ALA A 56 -10.27 11.00 -21.54
CA ALA A 56 -9.20 11.65 -20.79
C ALA A 56 -8.27 12.42 -21.73
N ARG A 57 -7.89 11.85 -22.90
CA ARG A 57 -7.04 12.54 -23.88
C ARG A 57 -7.71 13.80 -24.44
N ARG A 58 -9.03 13.80 -24.62
CA ARG A 58 -9.77 14.99 -25.09
C ARG A 58 -9.80 16.11 -24.04
N VAL A 59 -9.78 15.75 -22.75
CA VAL A 59 -9.88 16.70 -21.61
C VAL A 59 -8.51 17.20 -21.16
N TYR A 60 -7.53 16.29 -21.01
CA TYR A 60 -6.22 16.62 -20.47
C TYR A 60 -5.19 16.82 -21.59
N ARG A 61 -4.56 17.99 -21.61
CA ARG A 61 -3.48 18.28 -22.58
C ARG A 61 -2.23 17.46 -22.33
N ARG A 62 -1.94 17.15 -21.05
CA ARG A 62 -0.73 16.44 -20.62
C ARG A 62 -1.06 15.48 -19.50
N VAL A 63 -0.66 14.22 -19.66
CA VAL A 63 -0.80 13.15 -18.69
C VAL A 63 0.55 12.46 -18.51
N GLU A 64 1.29 12.82 -17.47
CA GLU A 64 2.62 12.26 -17.20
C GLU A 64 2.59 10.97 -16.40
N ARG A 65 1.49 10.71 -15.69
CA ARG A 65 1.35 9.56 -14.81
C ARG A 65 -0.04 8.96 -14.90
N VAL A 66 -0.10 7.65 -14.93
CA VAL A 66 -1.36 6.89 -14.92
C VAL A 66 -1.32 5.90 -13.78
N PHE A 67 -2.40 5.84 -13.02
CA PHE A 67 -2.62 4.86 -11.97
C PHE A 67 -3.78 3.96 -12.34
N LEU A 68 -3.52 2.65 -12.50
CA LEU A 68 -4.53 1.65 -12.80
C LEU A 68 -5.15 1.15 -11.48
N ALA A 69 -6.41 1.50 -11.24
CA ALA A 69 -7.20 1.16 -10.07
C ALA A 69 -8.17 -0.01 -10.43
N ASP A 70 -8.87 -0.68 -9.51
CA ASP A 70 -8.96 -0.54 -8.07
C ASP A 70 -7.97 -1.43 -7.33
N GLY A 71 -8.39 -2.00 -6.21
CA GLY A 71 -7.59 -2.64 -5.18
C GLY A 71 -6.69 -3.80 -5.60
N ASP A 72 -6.92 -4.41 -6.77
CA ASP A 72 -6.02 -5.43 -7.32
C ASP A 72 -6.04 -5.43 -8.85
N ALA A 73 -5.59 -4.34 -9.44
CA ALA A 73 -5.55 -4.17 -10.90
C ALA A 73 -4.65 -5.23 -11.58
N LEU A 74 -3.59 -5.69 -10.89
CA LEU A 74 -2.67 -6.70 -11.42
C LEU A 74 -3.33 -8.08 -11.61
N MET A 75 -4.50 -8.35 -11.01
CA MET A 75 -5.27 -9.58 -11.24
C MET A 75 -5.78 -9.75 -12.67
N ARG A 76 -5.85 -8.67 -13.47
CA ARG A 76 -6.23 -8.79 -14.87
C ARG A 76 -5.26 -9.70 -15.64
N ARG A 77 -5.78 -10.35 -16.70
CA ARG A 77 -4.93 -11.13 -17.61
C ARG A 77 -3.78 -10.28 -18.14
N THR A 78 -2.64 -10.88 -18.31
CA THR A 78 -1.44 -10.20 -18.81
C THR A 78 -1.66 -9.60 -20.19
N SER A 79 -2.40 -10.30 -21.07
CA SER A 79 -2.80 -9.78 -22.39
C SER A 79 -3.57 -8.45 -22.30
N ASP A 80 -4.55 -8.38 -21.39
CA ASP A 80 -5.36 -7.18 -21.22
C ASP A 80 -4.51 -6.02 -20.68
N LEU A 81 -3.61 -6.30 -19.71
CA LEU A 81 -2.71 -5.28 -19.18
C LEU A 81 -1.72 -4.77 -20.25
N VAL A 82 -1.22 -5.66 -21.12
CA VAL A 82 -0.37 -5.27 -22.26
C VAL A 82 -1.12 -4.35 -23.20
N GLU A 83 -2.39 -4.66 -23.51
CA GLU A 83 -3.25 -3.83 -24.35
C GLU A 83 -3.50 -2.45 -23.71
N ILE A 84 -3.83 -2.41 -22.40
CA ILE A 84 -4.02 -1.17 -21.65
C ILE A 84 -2.74 -0.32 -21.67
N LEU A 85 -1.58 -0.92 -21.43
CA LEU A 85 -0.30 -0.20 -21.47
C LEU A 85 -0.01 0.36 -22.86
N GLY A 86 -0.27 -0.42 -23.92
CA GLY A 86 -0.16 0.04 -25.32
C GLY A 86 -1.07 1.23 -25.60
N LEU A 87 -2.31 1.19 -25.11
CA LEU A 87 -3.27 2.28 -25.23
C LEU A 87 -2.79 3.54 -24.50
N VAL A 88 -2.31 3.40 -23.26
CA VAL A 88 -1.81 4.53 -22.46
C VAL A 88 -0.67 5.23 -23.19
N TYR A 89 0.36 4.50 -23.60
CA TYR A 89 1.52 5.12 -24.25
C TYR A 89 1.24 5.58 -25.69
N GLY A 90 0.24 5.01 -26.36
CA GLY A 90 -0.24 5.47 -27.65
C GLY A 90 -1.01 6.79 -27.58
N LEU A 91 -1.89 6.94 -26.61
CA LEU A 91 -2.67 8.16 -26.39
C LEU A 91 -1.90 9.25 -25.65
N PHE A 92 -1.00 8.89 -24.75
CA PHE A 92 -0.22 9.80 -23.91
C PHE A 92 1.28 9.55 -24.09
N PRO A 93 1.88 9.94 -25.25
CA PRO A 93 3.31 9.75 -25.49
C PRO A 93 4.19 10.49 -24.46
N GLU A 94 3.64 11.48 -23.76
CA GLU A 94 4.27 12.18 -22.65
C GLU A 94 4.23 11.41 -21.33
N CYS A 95 3.52 10.26 -21.27
CA CYS A 95 3.41 9.48 -20.04
C CYS A 95 4.75 8.87 -19.63
N GLN A 96 5.19 9.20 -18.42
CA GLN A 96 6.47 8.77 -17.88
C GLN A 96 6.32 7.58 -16.94
N ARG A 97 5.12 7.37 -16.37
CA ARG A 97 4.91 6.34 -15.33
C ARG A 97 3.50 5.78 -15.36
N VAL A 98 3.42 4.45 -15.44
CA VAL A 98 2.19 3.69 -15.17
C VAL A 98 2.42 2.80 -13.96
N THR A 99 1.49 2.84 -13.01
CA THR A 99 1.53 2.09 -11.77
C THR A 99 0.18 1.45 -11.47
N CYS A 100 0.13 0.47 -10.58
CA CYS A 100 -1.12 -0.15 -10.17
C CYS A 100 -1.05 -0.72 -8.75
N TYR A 101 -2.22 -1.01 -8.16
CA TYR A 101 -2.30 -1.89 -7.00
C TYR A 101 -2.07 -3.35 -7.42
N ALA A 102 -1.41 -4.09 -6.52
CA ALA A 102 -1.20 -5.53 -6.61
C ALA A 102 -1.42 -6.17 -5.24
N SER A 103 -1.95 -7.38 -5.23
CA SER A 103 -1.96 -8.24 -4.05
C SER A 103 -0.81 -9.24 -4.09
N PRO A 104 -0.44 -9.87 -2.96
CA PRO A 104 0.45 -11.03 -2.99
C PRO A 104 -0.06 -12.11 -3.94
N THR A 105 -1.37 -12.37 -3.96
CA THR A 105 -2.01 -13.33 -4.88
C THR A 105 -1.75 -12.99 -6.34
N SER A 106 -2.00 -11.74 -6.76
CA SER A 106 -1.82 -11.36 -8.17
C SER A 106 -0.37 -11.44 -8.62
N LEU A 107 0.58 -11.14 -7.72
CA LEU A 107 2.01 -11.33 -7.97
C LEU A 107 2.43 -12.81 -8.01
N GLN A 108 1.82 -13.67 -7.18
CA GLN A 108 2.12 -15.09 -7.14
C GLN A 108 1.64 -15.83 -8.40
N ILE A 109 0.41 -15.57 -8.86
CA ILE A 109 -0.19 -16.25 -10.00
C ILE A 109 0.45 -15.90 -11.35
N LYS A 110 0.97 -14.67 -11.51
CA LYS A 110 1.70 -14.29 -12.73
C LYS A 110 3.08 -14.93 -12.74
N SER A 111 3.49 -15.49 -13.88
CA SER A 111 4.87 -15.95 -14.07
C SER A 111 5.86 -14.77 -14.04
N GLU A 112 7.14 -15.07 -13.81
CA GLU A 112 8.18 -14.02 -13.91
C GLU A 112 8.27 -13.43 -15.32
N ASP A 113 8.05 -14.24 -16.35
CA ASP A 113 8.06 -13.77 -17.73
C ASP A 113 6.90 -12.81 -18.03
N GLU A 114 5.71 -13.08 -17.46
CA GLU A 114 4.58 -12.16 -17.55
C GLU A 114 4.87 -10.82 -16.85
N LEU A 115 5.48 -10.85 -15.67
CA LEU A 115 5.86 -9.63 -14.95
C LEU A 115 6.95 -8.85 -15.70
N ARG A 116 7.96 -9.53 -16.26
CA ARG A 116 8.98 -8.90 -17.12
C ARG A 116 8.37 -8.32 -18.39
N LEU A 117 7.41 -9.02 -18.99
CA LEU A 117 6.66 -8.50 -20.14
C LEU A 117 5.91 -7.22 -19.78
N LEU A 118 5.15 -7.21 -18.69
CA LEU A 118 4.45 -6.00 -18.23
C LEU A 118 5.42 -4.86 -17.95
N ARG A 119 6.57 -5.15 -17.33
CA ARG A 119 7.64 -4.16 -17.12
C ARG A 119 8.17 -3.60 -18.44
N SER A 120 8.44 -4.45 -19.42
CA SER A 120 8.92 -4.02 -20.76
C SER A 120 7.88 -3.20 -21.54
N LYS A 121 6.59 -3.41 -21.24
CA LYS A 121 5.47 -2.64 -21.83
C LYS A 121 5.16 -1.35 -21.09
N GLY A 122 5.89 -1.05 -19.99
CA GLY A 122 5.84 0.24 -19.32
C GLY A 122 5.12 0.24 -17.95
N LEU A 123 4.70 -0.91 -17.41
CA LEU A 123 4.32 -0.97 -15.99
C LEU A 123 5.59 -0.80 -15.15
N GLN A 124 5.67 0.27 -14.37
CA GLN A 124 6.92 0.62 -13.70
C GLN A 124 6.93 0.26 -12.23
N MET A 125 5.79 0.34 -11.54
CA MET A 125 5.74 0.12 -10.11
C MET A 125 4.40 -0.50 -9.71
N VAL A 126 4.45 -1.32 -8.67
CA VAL A 126 3.27 -1.87 -8.02
C VAL A 126 3.21 -1.44 -6.56
N TYR A 127 2.00 -1.22 -6.05
CA TYR A 127 1.70 -0.96 -4.65
C TYR A 127 1.12 -2.22 -4.03
N MET A 128 1.73 -2.70 -2.94
CA MET A 128 1.32 -3.93 -2.26
C MET A 128 1.23 -3.70 -0.74
N GLY A 129 0.15 -4.16 -0.14
CA GLY A 129 0.01 -4.16 1.33
C GLY A 129 0.74 -5.34 1.97
N LEU A 130 1.74 -5.04 2.81
CA LEU A 130 2.33 -5.98 3.77
C LEU A 130 1.47 -6.04 5.03
N GLU A 131 1.10 -4.88 5.53
CA GLU A 131 0.35 -4.54 6.74
C GLU A 131 1.09 -4.94 8.03
N SER A 132 1.56 -6.19 8.13
CA SER A 132 2.34 -6.76 9.22
C SER A 132 3.34 -7.80 8.70
N GLY A 133 4.45 -7.97 9.41
CA GLY A 133 5.35 -9.10 9.24
C GLY A 133 5.10 -10.24 10.24
N CYS A 134 4.15 -10.08 11.15
CA CYS A 134 3.80 -11.06 12.18
C CYS A 134 2.63 -11.92 11.73
N ASP A 135 2.82 -13.23 11.56
CA ASP A 135 1.79 -14.14 11.05
C ASP A 135 0.55 -14.18 11.94
N ALA A 136 0.70 -14.14 13.27
CA ALA A 136 -0.44 -14.11 14.18
C ALA A 136 -1.31 -12.85 13.99
N VAL A 137 -0.69 -11.70 13.67
CA VAL A 137 -1.39 -10.45 13.35
C VAL A 137 -2.06 -10.56 11.98
N LEU A 138 -1.37 -11.09 10.97
CA LEU A 138 -1.92 -11.28 9.62
C LEU A 138 -3.13 -12.22 9.62
N GLU A 139 -3.07 -13.31 10.38
CA GLU A 139 -4.17 -14.26 10.56
C GLU A 139 -5.37 -13.58 11.23
N LYS A 140 -5.16 -12.91 12.38
CA LYS A 140 -6.21 -12.18 13.09
C LYS A 140 -6.86 -11.13 12.18
N MET A 141 -6.08 -10.41 11.40
CA MET A 141 -6.53 -9.39 10.45
C MET A 141 -7.09 -9.98 9.15
N GLN A 142 -7.14 -11.29 9.02
CA GLN A 142 -7.67 -12.00 7.84
C GLN A 142 -7.00 -11.57 6.52
N LYS A 143 -5.68 -11.31 6.56
CA LYS A 143 -4.92 -10.88 5.39
C LYS A 143 -4.83 -11.96 4.31
N GLY A 144 -5.00 -13.23 4.69
CA GLY A 144 -5.06 -14.37 3.76
C GLY A 144 -3.70 -14.85 3.24
N HIS A 145 -2.61 -14.30 3.75
CA HIS A 145 -1.23 -14.65 3.41
C HIS A 145 -0.35 -14.58 4.65
N THR A 146 0.67 -15.45 4.70
CA THR A 146 1.76 -15.36 5.68
C THR A 146 2.74 -14.24 5.29
N ALA A 147 3.54 -13.78 6.26
CA ALA A 147 4.60 -12.81 6.01
C ALA A 147 5.59 -13.32 4.95
N ALA A 148 5.97 -14.60 5.01
CA ALA A 148 6.87 -15.22 4.05
C ALA A 148 6.32 -15.19 2.61
N GLU A 149 5.02 -15.46 2.43
CA GLU A 149 4.36 -15.38 1.12
C GLU A 149 4.33 -13.95 0.57
N ILE A 150 4.07 -12.97 1.44
CA ILE A 150 4.06 -11.55 1.06
C ILE A 150 5.48 -11.09 0.67
N VAL A 151 6.50 -11.48 1.45
CA VAL A 151 7.91 -11.19 1.17
C VAL A 151 8.32 -11.80 -0.17
N ALA A 152 8.00 -13.07 -0.41
CA ALA A 152 8.32 -13.76 -1.66
C ALA A 152 7.66 -13.09 -2.88
N ALA A 153 6.41 -12.65 -2.75
CA ALA A 153 5.69 -11.91 -3.79
C ALA A 153 6.36 -10.56 -4.11
N GLY A 154 6.74 -9.80 -3.08
CA GLY A 154 7.46 -8.53 -3.24
C GLY A 154 8.84 -8.70 -3.87
N GLN A 155 9.61 -9.69 -3.42
CA GLN A 155 10.90 -10.03 -4.01
C GLN A 155 10.77 -10.45 -5.48
N LYS A 156 9.72 -11.21 -5.83
CA LYS A 156 9.43 -11.59 -7.23
C LYS A 156 9.18 -10.36 -8.10
N ALA A 157 8.36 -9.42 -7.65
CA ALA A 157 8.12 -8.17 -8.38
C ALA A 157 9.43 -7.43 -8.67
N ARG A 158 10.30 -7.29 -7.66
CA ARG A 158 11.60 -6.62 -7.79
C ARG A 158 12.57 -7.36 -8.73
N ARG A 159 12.66 -8.70 -8.62
CA ARG A 159 13.48 -9.51 -9.55
C ARG A 159 13.04 -9.36 -11.01
N CYS A 160 11.77 -9.07 -11.23
CA CYS A 160 11.21 -8.80 -12.56
C CYS A 160 11.38 -7.34 -13.02
N GLY A 161 12.07 -6.49 -12.24
CA GLY A 161 12.37 -5.10 -12.57
C GLY A 161 11.24 -4.11 -12.28
N LEU A 162 10.16 -4.54 -11.60
CA LEU A 162 9.13 -3.64 -11.12
C LEU A 162 9.59 -2.97 -9.83
N ALA A 163 9.45 -1.65 -9.74
CA ALA A 163 9.58 -0.96 -8.48
C ALA A 163 8.45 -1.39 -7.52
N LEU A 164 8.77 -1.51 -6.24
CA LEU A 164 7.84 -1.98 -5.22
C LEU A 164 7.60 -0.91 -4.16
N SER A 165 6.36 -0.50 -4.01
CA SER A 165 5.91 0.31 -2.88
C SER A 165 5.08 -0.54 -1.93
N VAL A 166 5.49 -0.59 -0.67
CA VAL A 166 4.86 -1.43 0.36
C VAL A 166 4.22 -0.54 1.42
N THR A 167 3.06 -0.97 1.91
CA THR A 167 2.38 -0.34 3.04
C THR A 167 2.42 -1.29 4.24
N ALA A 168 2.74 -0.76 5.43
CA ALA A 168 2.57 -1.40 6.72
C ALA A 168 1.71 -0.51 7.63
N ILE A 169 1.03 -1.11 8.60
CA ILE A 169 0.08 -0.38 9.46
C ILE A 169 0.48 -0.58 10.93
N SER A 170 0.99 0.48 11.55
CA SER A 170 1.31 0.53 12.97
C SER A 170 0.04 0.38 13.81
N GLY A 171 0.11 -0.38 14.89
CA GLY A 171 -1.01 -0.64 15.80
C GLY A 171 -1.83 -1.89 15.48
N LEU A 172 -1.60 -2.59 14.36
CA LEU A 172 -2.30 -3.84 14.05
C LEU A 172 -2.05 -4.96 15.05
N GLY A 173 -0.91 -4.92 15.79
CA GLY A 173 -0.57 -5.88 16.83
C GLY A 173 -1.38 -5.71 18.11
N SER A 174 -2.22 -4.68 18.26
CA SER A 174 -2.86 -4.35 19.54
C SER A 174 -1.81 -4.18 20.65
N VAL A 175 -2.22 -3.93 21.88
CA VAL A 175 -1.33 -3.95 23.05
C VAL A 175 -0.75 -5.34 23.32
N ALA A 176 -1.35 -6.39 22.77
CA ALA A 176 -0.95 -7.77 23.00
C ALA A 176 0.31 -8.19 22.21
N HIS A 177 0.45 -7.72 20.96
CA HIS A 177 1.49 -8.21 20.03
C HIS A 177 2.27 -7.08 19.33
N TRP A 178 2.27 -5.86 19.87
CA TRP A 178 2.91 -4.74 19.18
C TRP A 178 4.43 -4.91 19.02
N ARG A 179 5.11 -5.61 19.96
CA ARG A 179 6.55 -5.82 19.87
C ARG A 179 6.90 -6.82 18.78
N GLU A 180 6.20 -7.94 18.74
CA GLU A 180 6.35 -8.97 17.70
C GLU A 180 6.00 -8.38 16.35
N HIS A 181 4.89 -7.62 16.27
CA HIS A 181 4.47 -6.92 15.08
C HIS A 181 5.56 -5.97 14.56
N ALA A 182 6.15 -5.14 15.41
CA ALA A 182 7.21 -4.21 15.03
C ALA A 182 8.47 -4.94 14.52
N ALA A 183 8.97 -5.92 15.30
CA ALA A 183 10.19 -6.64 14.98
C ALA A 183 10.06 -7.51 13.73
N ASP A 184 8.94 -8.23 13.60
CA ASP A 184 8.67 -9.10 12.46
C ASP A 184 8.40 -8.28 11.19
N THR A 185 7.71 -7.12 11.30
CA THR A 185 7.53 -6.21 10.17
C THR A 185 8.87 -5.63 9.71
N ALA A 186 9.75 -5.28 10.65
CA ALA A 186 11.11 -4.84 10.31
C ALA A 186 11.89 -5.93 9.57
N ARG A 187 11.80 -7.19 10.04
CA ARG A 187 12.41 -8.34 9.36
C ARG A 187 11.85 -8.53 7.95
N ALA A 188 10.52 -8.55 7.79
CA ALA A 188 9.88 -8.71 6.48
C ALA A 188 10.29 -7.62 5.49
N VAL A 189 10.36 -6.36 5.93
CA VAL A 189 10.84 -5.24 5.11
C VAL A 189 12.33 -5.41 4.77
N SER A 190 13.15 -5.87 5.72
CA SER A 190 14.60 -6.10 5.51
C SER A 190 14.86 -7.21 4.50
N GLU A 191 14.04 -8.25 4.47
CA GLU A 191 14.14 -9.34 3.51
C GLU A 191 13.61 -8.92 2.11
N MET A 192 12.54 -8.14 2.09
CA MET A 192 11.89 -7.70 0.85
C MET A 192 12.67 -6.56 0.16
N LYS A 193 13.24 -5.64 0.95
CA LYS A 193 13.94 -4.43 0.51
C LYS A 193 13.16 -3.62 -0.54
N PRO A 194 11.93 -3.16 -0.22
CA PRO A 194 11.12 -2.42 -1.19
C PRO A 194 11.77 -1.07 -1.53
N ASP A 195 11.41 -0.50 -2.69
CA ASP A 195 11.88 0.85 -3.08
C ASP A 195 11.24 1.93 -2.22
N TYR A 196 9.97 1.70 -1.80
CA TYR A 196 9.21 2.62 -0.96
C TYR A 196 8.49 1.86 0.15
N LEU A 197 8.52 2.42 1.35
CA LEU A 197 7.73 1.96 2.50
C LEU A 197 6.87 3.10 3.03
N GLY A 198 5.56 2.93 2.96
CA GLY A 198 4.57 3.74 3.66
C GLY A 198 4.20 3.10 5.01
N LEU A 199 4.41 3.80 6.11
CA LEU A 199 3.90 3.38 7.41
C LEU A 199 2.70 4.23 7.77
N LEU A 200 1.54 3.59 7.92
CA LEU A 200 0.29 4.21 8.36
C LEU A 200 0.08 3.88 9.83
N THR A 201 -0.78 4.63 10.50
CA THR A 201 -1.28 4.24 11.82
C THR A 201 -2.71 3.75 11.69
N LEU A 202 -3.02 2.64 12.34
CA LEU A 202 -4.33 2.02 12.35
C LEU A 202 -5.42 3.04 12.69
N MET A 203 -6.46 3.04 11.89
CA MET A 203 -7.73 3.70 12.14
C MET A 203 -8.82 2.64 12.17
N VAL A 204 -9.83 2.83 13.00
CA VAL A 204 -10.96 1.93 13.11
C VAL A 204 -12.07 2.43 12.21
N GLU A 205 -12.29 1.73 11.11
CA GLU A 205 -13.32 2.09 10.15
C GLU A 205 -14.68 1.48 10.57
N PRO A 206 -15.76 2.27 10.46
CA PRO A 206 -17.10 1.79 10.79
C PRO A 206 -17.54 0.58 9.97
N GLY A 207 -18.22 -0.36 10.62
CA GLY A 207 -18.74 -1.57 9.97
C GLY A 207 -17.72 -2.70 9.82
N THR A 208 -16.46 -2.48 10.14
CA THR A 208 -15.42 -3.51 10.05
C THR A 208 -15.46 -4.50 11.23
N PRO A 209 -14.99 -5.74 11.06
CA PRO A 209 -14.78 -6.66 12.18
C PRO A 209 -13.89 -6.06 13.28
N LEU A 210 -12.89 -5.26 12.92
CA LEU A 210 -12.02 -4.57 13.88
C LEU A 210 -12.79 -3.61 14.78
N GLU A 211 -13.75 -2.86 14.24
CA GLU A 211 -14.61 -1.99 15.06
C GLU A 211 -15.37 -2.79 16.12
N ALA A 212 -15.96 -3.92 15.72
CA ALA A 212 -16.64 -4.80 16.66
C ALA A 212 -15.69 -5.30 17.76
N TRP A 213 -14.49 -5.74 17.42
CA TRP A 213 -13.50 -6.20 18.40
C TRP A 213 -13.05 -5.12 19.38
N VAL A 214 -12.88 -3.88 18.90
CA VAL A 214 -12.55 -2.74 19.77
C VAL A 214 -13.71 -2.45 20.73
N ARG A 215 -14.94 -2.41 20.22
CA ARG A 215 -16.14 -2.17 21.04
C ARG A 215 -16.36 -3.26 22.09
N GLU A 216 -16.07 -4.50 21.77
CA GLU A 216 -16.20 -5.66 22.66
C GLU A 216 -15.03 -5.82 23.63
N GLY A 217 -13.96 -5.06 23.46
CA GLY A 217 -12.75 -5.12 24.28
C GLY A 217 -11.81 -6.29 23.96
N SER A 218 -12.06 -7.03 22.86
CA SER A 218 -11.18 -8.12 22.39
C SER A 218 -10.00 -7.63 21.56
N PHE A 219 -9.97 -6.34 21.22
CA PHE A 219 -8.85 -5.65 20.60
C PHE A 219 -8.64 -4.28 21.28
N THR A 220 -7.47 -4.07 21.87
CA THR A 220 -7.12 -2.82 22.52
C THR A 220 -6.16 -2.04 21.63
N LEU A 221 -6.56 -0.84 21.23
CA LEU A 221 -5.73 0.06 20.44
C LEU A 221 -4.50 0.53 21.21
N LEU A 222 -3.41 0.76 20.52
CA LEU A 222 -2.26 1.46 21.07
C LEU A 222 -2.59 2.94 21.31
N SER A 223 -2.14 3.48 22.41
CA SER A 223 -2.12 4.94 22.63
C SER A 223 -1.13 5.61 21.64
N PRO A 224 -1.22 6.93 21.44
CA PRO A 224 -0.30 7.64 20.57
C PRO A 224 1.18 7.41 20.91
N LEU A 225 1.51 7.37 22.21
CA LEU A 225 2.90 7.12 22.66
C LEU A 225 3.33 5.66 22.43
N GLU A 226 2.42 4.71 22.54
CA GLU A 226 2.71 3.30 22.24
C GLU A 226 2.93 3.08 20.74
N VAL A 227 2.18 3.77 19.87
CA VAL A 227 2.42 3.78 18.41
C VAL A 227 3.83 4.32 18.09
N LEU A 228 4.29 5.35 18.81
CA LEU A 228 5.66 5.84 18.62
C LEU A 228 6.71 4.84 19.09
N LYS A 229 6.48 4.15 20.22
CA LYS A 229 7.39 3.08 20.71
C LYS A 229 7.44 1.89 19.74
N GLU A 230 6.31 1.53 19.13
CA GLU A 230 6.25 0.52 18.07
C GLU A 230 7.07 0.94 16.85
N THR A 231 6.90 2.19 16.40
CA THR A 231 7.66 2.75 15.27
C THR A 231 9.15 2.86 15.59
N GLU A 232 9.51 3.22 16.81
CA GLU A 232 10.89 3.23 17.28
C GLU A 232 11.52 1.84 17.20
N LEU A 233 10.84 0.82 17.74
CA LEU A 233 11.29 -0.57 17.70
C LEU A 233 11.45 -1.07 16.27
N PHE A 234 10.50 -0.76 15.37
CA PHE A 234 10.60 -1.05 13.95
C PHE A 234 11.86 -0.43 13.33
N LEU A 235 12.11 0.87 13.57
CA LEU A 235 13.27 1.58 12.99
C LEU A 235 14.61 1.08 13.54
N GLN A 236 14.64 0.58 14.79
CA GLN A 236 15.83 -0.02 15.39
C GLN A 236 16.22 -1.35 14.72
N HIS A 237 15.23 -2.11 14.23
CA HIS A 237 15.43 -3.47 13.72
C HIS A 237 15.46 -3.56 12.18
N VAL A 238 14.90 -2.59 11.47
CA VAL A 238 14.83 -2.64 10.00
C VAL A 238 16.21 -2.42 9.36
N ASP A 239 16.56 -3.29 8.39
CA ASP A 239 17.75 -3.17 7.55
C ASP A 239 17.37 -3.18 6.06
N SER A 240 17.07 -2.02 5.52
CA SER A 240 16.62 -1.86 4.13
C SER A 240 17.21 -0.60 3.53
N GLU A 241 18.49 -0.65 3.23
CA GLU A 241 19.23 0.49 2.70
C GLU A 241 18.62 1.00 1.39
N GLY A 242 18.46 2.31 1.29
CA GLY A 242 17.92 2.98 0.11
C GLY A 242 16.40 3.01 0.04
N THR A 243 15.67 2.27 0.88
CA THR A 243 14.20 2.32 0.92
C THR A 243 13.72 3.71 1.34
N VAL A 244 12.92 4.33 0.50
CA VAL A 244 12.28 5.63 0.81
C VAL A 244 11.17 5.42 1.82
N PHE A 245 11.36 5.87 3.05
CA PHE A 245 10.43 5.72 4.16
C PHE A 245 9.52 6.94 4.31
N ARG A 246 8.22 6.71 4.43
CA ARG A 246 7.19 7.73 4.63
C ARG A 246 6.17 7.28 5.68
N ALA A 247 6.13 7.99 6.81
CA ALA A 247 5.06 7.95 7.80
C ALA A 247 4.43 9.34 7.90
N ASN A 248 3.96 9.86 6.77
CA ASN A 248 3.40 11.20 6.62
C ASN A 248 1.94 11.19 6.17
N HIS A 249 1.31 10.04 6.18
CA HIS A 249 -0.13 9.92 5.94
C HIS A 249 -0.94 10.64 7.03
N ALA A 250 -2.15 11.06 6.71
CA ALA A 250 -3.01 11.77 7.66
C ALA A 250 -3.35 10.93 8.91
N SER A 251 -3.32 9.61 8.82
CA SER A 251 -3.52 8.71 9.96
C SER A 251 -2.40 8.75 11.01
N ASN A 252 -1.20 9.22 10.69
CA ASN A 252 -0.07 9.20 11.62
C ASN A 252 -0.14 10.33 12.65
N TYR A 253 0.21 10.02 13.90
CA TYR A 253 0.37 11.01 14.97
C TYR A 253 1.60 11.89 14.81
N LEU A 254 2.68 11.33 14.24
CA LEU A 254 3.94 12.01 13.98
C LEU A 254 4.32 11.85 12.51
N THR A 255 4.63 12.95 11.85
CA THR A 255 5.13 12.91 10.47
C THR A 255 6.63 12.58 10.46
N LEU A 256 6.98 11.45 9.85
CA LEU A 256 8.35 11.03 9.62
C LEU A 256 8.59 10.80 8.13
N LYS A 257 9.77 11.19 7.65
CA LYS A 257 10.21 10.98 6.27
C LYS A 257 11.73 10.86 6.22
N GLY A 258 12.22 9.91 5.47
CA GLY A 258 13.66 9.66 5.31
C GLY A 258 13.93 8.54 4.33
N THR A 259 15.17 8.13 4.28
CA THR A 259 15.66 6.94 3.59
C THR A 259 16.20 5.97 4.64
N LEU A 260 15.71 4.74 4.65
CA LEU A 260 16.08 3.75 5.66
C LEU A 260 17.59 3.47 5.61
N ASN A 261 18.12 3.14 6.76
CA ASN A 261 19.49 3.06 7.21
C ASN A 261 20.16 4.44 7.27
N GLY A 262 20.21 5.20 6.18
CA GLY A 262 20.90 6.49 6.16
C GLY A 262 20.34 7.52 7.14
N ASP A 263 19.02 7.61 7.24
CA ASP A 263 18.35 8.59 8.11
C ASP A 263 17.85 7.98 9.44
N ARG A 264 18.26 6.75 9.79
CA ARG A 264 17.76 6.03 10.99
C ARG A 264 17.93 6.86 12.27
N GLU A 265 19.10 7.39 12.53
CA GLU A 265 19.38 8.17 13.74
C GLU A 265 18.52 9.44 13.81
N ALA A 266 18.36 10.12 12.69
CA ALA A 266 17.53 11.31 12.63
C ALA A 266 16.06 11.02 12.82
N LEU A 267 15.56 9.87 12.34
CA LEU A 267 14.18 9.41 12.55
C LEU A 267 13.96 9.03 14.02
N LEU A 268 14.87 8.28 14.63
CA LEU A 268 14.81 7.91 16.04
C LEU A 268 14.88 9.13 16.96
N ALA A 269 15.74 10.11 16.65
CA ALA A 269 15.81 11.36 17.42
C ALA A 269 14.48 12.16 17.37
N GLN A 270 13.77 12.16 16.24
CA GLN A 270 12.45 12.79 16.14
C GLN A 270 11.41 12.08 17.01
N ILE A 271 11.42 10.75 17.05
CA ILE A 271 10.53 9.96 17.90
C ILE A 271 10.86 10.21 19.37
N ALA A 272 12.13 10.16 19.78
CA ALA A 272 12.56 10.44 21.13
C ALA A 272 12.12 11.83 21.60
N ALA A 273 12.26 12.85 20.75
CA ALA A 273 11.79 14.21 21.05
C ALA A 273 10.26 14.28 21.28
N ALA A 274 9.49 13.46 20.57
CA ALA A 274 8.04 13.39 20.75
C ALA A 274 7.66 12.58 22.03
N LEU A 275 8.36 11.50 22.31
CA LEU A 275 8.18 10.73 23.55
C LEU A 275 8.50 11.53 24.80
N ASP A 276 9.50 12.42 24.72
CA ASP A 276 9.88 13.34 25.80
C ASP A 276 8.98 14.61 25.90
N GLY A 277 7.95 14.72 25.09
CA GLY A 277 7.05 15.87 25.04
C GLY A 277 7.67 17.15 24.46
N ARG A 278 8.83 17.06 23.80
CA ARG A 278 9.50 18.18 23.13
C ARG A 278 8.99 18.42 21.70
N ARG A 279 8.13 17.55 21.22
CA ARG A 279 7.47 17.65 19.91
C ARG A 279 6.02 17.20 20.02
N ASP A 280 5.11 18.04 19.55
CA ASP A 280 3.68 17.77 19.61
C ASP A 280 3.27 16.65 18.65
N LEU A 281 2.31 15.86 19.09
CA LEU A 281 1.62 14.87 18.26
C LEU A 281 0.36 15.46 17.66
N LYS A 282 -0.01 14.96 16.48
CA LYS A 282 -1.29 15.31 15.87
C LYS A 282 -2.43 14.82 16.78
N PRO A 283 -3.38 15.68 17.14
CA PRO A 283 -4.57 15.25 17.88
C PRO A 283 -5.39 14.22 17.11
N GLU A 284 -6.09 13.35 17.85
CA GLU A 284 -6.90 12.27 17.25
C GLU A 284 -7.91 12.80 16.22
N PHE A 285 -8.61 13.89 16.53
CA PHE A 285 -9.63 14.47 15.65
C PHE A 285 -9.11 15.08 14.33
N LEU A 286 -7.79 15.23 14.19
CA LEU A 286 -7.13 15.68 12.96
C LEU A 286 -6.56 14.51 12.13
N ARG A 287 -6.70 13.28 12.62
CA ARG A 287 -6.33 12.09 11.85
C ARG A 287 -7.42 11.75 10.84
N ALA A 288 -7.04 11.20 9.69
CA ALA A 288 -7.95 10.82 8.61
C ALA A 288 -7.33 9.70 7.74
N LEU A 289 -8.16 8.96 7.04
CA LEU A 289 -7.79 8.05 5.96
C LEU A 289 -7.95 8.70 4.59
#